data_5ff87bade2d6cd153aed6657cf795e1c
#
_entry.id   5ff87bade2d6cd153aed6657cf795e1c
#
_cell.length_a   1.000
_cell.length_b   1.000
_cell.length_c   1.000
_cell.angle_alpha   90.00
_cell.angle_beta   90.00
_cell.angle_gamma   90.00
#
_symmetry.space_group_name_H-M   'P 1'
#
loop_
_entity.id
_entity.type
_entity.pdbx_description
1 polymer ?
#
loop_
_entity_poly.entity_id
_entity_poly.type
_entity_poly.pdbx_seq_one_letter_code
_entity_poly.pdbx_strand_id
1 'polypeptide(L)'
;MENLKELIDASITLKTIPVMIPVLFYFLGTQTSSDSIKTTFQDRKTFSYAILFQIIALPLLGLILSQIFSSNIFSLSIALVLLAPGGFISGILTHFKKGNIPLSVTLTSITSIVSPLTTVAWLGLISVNLDKFEFNITQTFIQLVLLIFLPYAVGYFVNYRGLSFVNKSSNFLDKLLKLYVLVITFTGPFELRDPLIKYFSDSILLVVSSIISIYLIQKLSSKLVKISKDDDRTILIEALCQNFPIVLTLSIILNIPEMAIFGIIYYLVTLLVVVPFSLIRN
;
A
#
# COMPACT_ATOMS: atom_id res chain seq x y z
N MET A 1 -14.95 21.61 -3.12
CA MET A 1 -14.57 20.32 -3.73
C MET A 1 -14.07 20.48 -5.17
N GLU A 2 -14.71 21.29 -5.99
CA GLU A 2 -14.24 21.57 -7.37
C GLU A 2 -12.78 22.00 -7.44
N ASN A 3 -12.36 22.90 -6.55
CA ASN A 3 -10.98 23.39 -6.48
C ASN A 3 -9.94 22.29 -6.11
N LEU A 4 -10.32 21.25 -5.31
CA LEU A 4 -9.40 20.20 -4.95
C LEU A 4 -9.13 19.22 -6.10
N LYS A 5 -10.17 18.90 -6.87
CA LYS A 5 -10.05 18.09 -8.09
C LYS A 5 -9.16 18.77 -9.12
N GLU A 6 -9.38 20.08 -9.39
CA GLU A 6 -8.55 20.84 -10.32
C GLU A 6 -7.07 20.84 -9.90
N LEU A 7 -6.75 20.98 -8.60
CA LEU A 7 -5.39 20.93 -8.09
C LEU A 7 -4.75 19.55 -8.30
N ILE A 8 -5.50 18.48 -8.07
CA ILE A 8 -5.02 17.12 -8.31
C ILE A 8 -4.81 16.87 -9.80
N ASP A 9 -5.75 17.30 -10.62
CA ASP A 9 -5.64 17.19 -12.07
C ASP A 9 -4.52 18.09 -12.65
N ALA A 10 -4.12 19.15 -11.97
CA ALA A 10 -2.98 19.97 -12.34
C ALA A 10 -1.63 19.38 -11.92
N SER A 11 -1.58 18.52 -10.89
CA SER A 11 -0.34 17.95 -10.35
C SER A 11 0.39 17.09 -11.39
N ILE A 12 1.61 17.49 -11.73
CA ILE A 12 2.49 16.73 -12.63
C ILE A 12 2.88 15.39 -11.95
N THR A 13 3.20 15.44 -10.67
CA THR A 13 3.55 14.25 -9.89
C THR A 13 2.46 13.19 -9.97
N LEU A 14 1.20 13.56 -9.67
CA LEU A 14 0.10 12.61 -9.68
C LEU A 14 -0.17 12.02 -11.07
N LYS A 15 0.00 12.79 -12.14
CA LYS A 15 -0.14 12.31 -13.52
C LYS A 15 0.90 11.24 -13.90
N THR A 16 2.08 11.25 -13.30
CA THR A 16 3.11 10.25 -13.59
C THR A 16 2.82 8.89 -12.93
N ILE A 17 2.03 8.86 -11.86
CA ILE A 17 1.82 7.65 -11.06
C ILE A 17 1.14 6.52 -11.86
N PRO A 18 0.00 6.72 -12.54
CA PRO A 18 -0.62 5.66 -13.32
C PRO A 18 0.27 5.11 -14.44
N VAL A 19 1.20 5.93 -14.96
CA VAL A 19 2.17 5.52 -15.98
C VAL A 19 3.28 4.67 -15.38
N MET A 20 3.72 5.00 -14.15
CA MET A 20 4.83 4.31 -13.48
C MET A 20 4.39 3.06 -12.71
N ILE A 21 3.12 2.94 -12.35
CA ILE A 21 2.58 1.76 -11.65
C ILE A 21 2.88 0.46 -12.40
N PRO A 22 2.62 0.31 -13.70
CA PRO A 22 2.95 -0.90 -14.42
C PRO A 22 4.45 -1.24 -14.37
N VAL A 23 5.32 -0.23 -14.40
CA VAL A 23 6.76 -0.42 -14.32
C VAL A 23 7.17 -0.90 -12.93
N LEU A 24 6.58 -0.33 -11.87
CA LEU A 24 6.79 -0.77 -10.48
C LEU A 24 6.38 -2.23 -10.29
N PHE A 25 5.20 -2.63 -10.80
CA PHE A 25 4.71 -4.00 -10.65
C PHE A 25 5.44 -5.00 -11.54
N TYR A 26 5.83 -4.61 -12.74
CA TYR A 26 6.74 -5.41 -13.55
C TYR A 26 8.04 -5.69 -12.81
N PHE A 27 8.65 -4.65 -12.24
CA PHE A 27 9.88 -4.80 -11.45
C PHE A 27 9.68 -5.70 -10.22
N LEU A 28 8.60 -5.51 -9.45
CA LEU A 28 8.26 -6.36 -8.31
C LEU A 28 8.14 -7.83 -8.74
N GLY A 29 7.51 -8.10 -9.87
CA GLY A 29 7.43 -9.43 -10.48
C GLY A 29 8.82 -10.01 -10.76
N THR A 30 9.76 -9.21 -11.32
CA THR A 30 11.13 -9.68 -11.58
C THR A 30 11.93 -9.96 -10.31
N GLN A 31 11.60 -9.34 -9.18
CA GLN A 31 12.27 -9.57 -7.90
C GLN A 31 11.69 -10.77 -7.12
N THR A 32 10.51 -11.24 -7.51
CA THR A 32 9.84 -12.34 -6.82
C THR A 32 10.45 -13.68 -7.25
N SER A 33 11.10 -14.38 -6.31
CA SER A 33 11.67 -15.69 -6.58
C SER A 33 10.76 -16.82 -6.08
N SER A 34 10.72 -17.93 -6.84
CA SER A 34 10.00 -19.14 -6.42
C SER A 34 10.50 -19.70 -5.09
N ASP A 35 11.78 -19.52 -4.77
CA ASP A 35 12.38 -20.02 -3.54
C ASP A 35 11.96 -19.18 -2.33
N SER A 36 11.87 -17.85 -2.46
CA SER A 36 11.33 -16.97 -1.41
C SER A 36 9.88 -17.33 -1.10
N ILE A 37 9.07 -17.57 -2.13
CA ILE A 37 7.69 -18.02 -2.00
C ILE A 37 7.65 -19.35 -1.24
N LYS A 38 8.40 -20.38 -1.69
CA LYS A 38 8.44 -21.69 -1.04
C LYS A 38 8.86 -21.62 0.43
N THR A 39 9.90 -20.85 0.74
CA THR A 39 10.39 -20.68 2.12
C THR A 39 9.32 -20.06 3.01
N THR A 40 8.63 -19.04 2.52
CA THR A 40 7.54 -18.39 3.27
C THR A 40 6.36 -19.34 3.50
N PHE A 41 6.02 -20.17 2.51
CA PHE A 41 4.96 -21.16 2.62
C PHE A 41 5.28 -22.34 3.56
N GLN A 42 6.54 -22.55 3.94
CA GLN A 42 6.90 -23.55 4.94
C GLN A 42 6.33 -23.22 6.32
N ASP A 43 6.32 -21.94 6.70
CA ASP A 43 5.60 -21.49 7.91
C ASP A 43 4.17 -21.02 7.53
N ARG A 44 3.31 -22.01 7.28
CA ARG A 44 1.90 -21.77 6.91
C ARG A 44 1.16 -20.92 7.93
N LYS A 45 1.49 -21.06 9.21
CA LYS A 45 0.82 -20.34 10.30
C LYS A 45 1.10 -18.84 10.22
N THR A 46 2.38 -18.46 10.18
CA THR A 46 2.80 -17.07 10.05
C THR A 46 2.31 -16.45 8.75
N PHE A 47 2.44 -17.19 7.65
CA PHE A 47 1.98 -16.71 6.36
C PHE A 47 0.47 -16.48 6.31
N SER A 48 -0.35 -17.46 6.77
CA SER A 48 -1.81 -17.31 6.80
C SER A 48 -2.25 -16.15 7.70
N TYR A 49 -1.62 -16.00 8.86
CA TYR A 49 -1.88 -14.87 9.74
C TYR A 49 -1.58 -13.54 9.05
N ALA A 50 -0.42 -13.41 8.43
CA ALA A 50 0.01 -12.17 7.78
C ALA A 50 -0.90 -11.79 6.59
N ILE A 51 -1.26 -12.75 5.74
CA ILE A 51 -2.18 -12.54 4.62
C ILE A 51 -3.57 -12.14 5.12
N LEU A 52 -4.14 -12.85 6.09
CA LEU A 52 -5.45 -12.52 6.63
C LEU A 52 -5.44 -11.15 7.31
N PHE A 53 -4.34 -10.81 7.97
CA PHE A 53 -4.20 -9.48 8.56
C PHE A 53 -4.25 -8.39 7.49
N GLN A 54 -3.52 -8.56 6.38
CA GLN A 54 -3.44 -7.57 5.31
C GLN A 54 -4.74 -7.45 4.49
N ILE A 55 -5.37 -8.59 4.11
CA ILE A 55 -6.51 -8.56 3.17
C ILE A 55 -7.88 -8.57 3.84
N ILE A 56 -7.95 -8.83 5.16
CA ILE A 56 -9.20 -8.84 5.91
C ILE A 56 -9.15 -7.86 7.09
N ALA A 57 -8.18 -8.00 8.01
CA ALA A 57 -8.18 -7.21 9.23
C ALA A 57 -7.98 -5.70 8.97
N LEU A 58 -7.07 -5.33 8.07
CA LEU A 58 -6.84 -3.92 7.71
C LEU A 58 -8.04 -3.30 7.00
N PRO A 59 -8.64 -3.91 5.97
CA PRO A 59 -9.85 -3.37 5.36
C PRO A 59 -11.03 -3.25 6.34
N LEU A 60 -11.24 -4.25 7.19
CA LEU A 60 -12.27 -4.19 8.25
C LEU A 60 -11.99 -3.04 9.22
N LEU A 61 -10.75 -2.86 9.64
CA LEU A 61 -10.36 -1.72 10.47
C LEU A 61 -10.64 -0.40 9.78
N GLY A 62 -10.30 -0.30 8.48
CA GLY A 62 -10.61 0.88 7.67
C GLY A 62 -12.10 1.19 7.63
N LEU A 63 -12.94 0.17 7.42
CA LEU A 63 -14.39 0.32 7.45
C LEU A 63 -14.91 0.74 8.84
N ILE A 64 -14.41 0.15 9.91
CA ILE A 64 -14.78 0.51 11.29
C ILE A 64 -14.40 1.97 11.58
N LEU A 65 -13.17 2.37 11.27
CA LEU A 65 -12.71 3.74 11.47
C LEU A 65 -13.51 4.73 10.62
N SER A 66 -13.87 4.39 9.39
CA SER A 66 -14.69 5.24 8.54
C SER A 66 -16.09 5.47 9.12
N GLN A 67 -16.64 4.50 9.83
CA GLN A 67 -17.93 4.62 10.51
C GLN A 67 -17.81 5.45 11.79
N ILE A 68 -16.79 5.21 12.62
CA ILE A 68 -16.54 6.00 13.84
C ILE A 68 -16.34 7.47 13.50
N PHE A 69 -15.63 7.78 12.43
CA PHE A 69 -15.34 9.14 11.97
C PHE A 69 -16.24 9.56 10.80
N SER A 70 -17.50 9.10 10.76
CA SER A 70 -18.41 9.29 9.61
C SER A 70 -18.68 10.76 9.25
N SER A 71 -18.57 11.69 10.19
CA SER A 71 -18.70 13.13 9.98
C SER A 71 -17.45 13.77 9.36
N ASN A 72 -16.30 13.09 9.38
CA ASN A 72 -15.07 13.60 8.82
C ASN A 72 -15.05 13.40 7.30
N ILE A 73 -14.57 14.41 6.56
CA ILE A 73 -14.50 14.37 5.09
C ILE A 73 -13.60 13.25 4.56
N PHE A 74 -12.63 12.77 5.36
CA PHE A 74 -11.71 11.69 5.02
C PHE A 74 -12.16 10.31 5.53
N SER A 75 -13.39 10.20 6.05
CA SER A 75 -13.91 8.92 6.55
C SER A 75 -13.87 7.80 5.49
N LEU A 76 -14.22 8.11 4.24
CA LEU A 76 -14.08 7.15 3.13
C LEU A 76 -12.61 6.90 2.79
N SER A 77 -11.77 7.93 2.83
CA SER A 77 -10.35 7.81 2.45
C SER A 77 -9.59 6.84 3.34
N ILE A 78 -9.85 6.79 4.65
CA ILE A 78 -9.19 5.81 5.55
C ILE A 78 -9.61 4.38 5.21
N ALA A 79 -10.89 4.14 4.89
CA ALA A 79 -11.34 2.84 4.45
C ALA A 79 -10.58 2.39 3.19
N LEU A 80 -10.43 3.30 2.21
CA LEU A 80 -9.78 3.00 0.93
C LEU A 80 -8.25 2.87 1.04
N VAL A 81 -7.60 3.64 1.89
CA VAL A 81 -6.15 3.52 2.12
C VAL A 81 -5.78 2.17 2.70
N LEU A 82 -6.58 1.64 3.64
CA LEU A 82 -6.34 0.35 4.27
C LEU A 82 -6.73 -0.86 3.39
N LEU A 83 -7.26 -0.63 2.18
CA LEU A 83 -7.40 -1.67 1.15
C LEU A 83 -6.13 -1.93 0.35
N ALA A 84 -5.20 -0.98 0.34
CA ALA A 84 -3.99 -1.11 -0.45
C ALA A 84 -3.12 -2.27 0.06
N PRO A 85 -2.42 -3.00 -0.84
CA PRO A 85 -1.43 -3.98 -0.42
C PRO A 85 -0.24 -3.32 0.30
N GLY A 86 0.68 -4.12 0.84
CA GLY A 86 1.93 -3.64 1.43
C GLY A 86 2.76 -2.82 0.44
N GLY A 87 3.48 -1.82 0.94
CA GLY A 87 4.19 -0.85 0.12
C GLY A 87 5.60 -1.28 -0.29
N PHE A 88 6.08 -0.73 -1.39
CA PHE A 88 7.44 -0.99 -1.90
C PHE A 88 8.56 -0.67 -0.89
N ILE A 89 8.33 0.29 0.01
CA ILE A 89 9.33 0.71 1.01
C ILE A 89 9.40 -0.24 2.22
N SER A 90 8.37 -1.06 2.46
CA SER A 90 8.28 -1.96 3.61
C SER A 90 9.45 -2.95 3.68
N GLY A 91 9.89 -3.50 2.53
CA GLY A 91 11.03 -4.41 2.47
C GLY A 91 12.34 -3.76 2.93
N ILE A 92 12.57 -2.50 2.59
CA ILE A 92 13.74 -1.73 3.03
C ILE A 92 13.69 -1.50 4.55
N LEU A 93 12.53 -1.10 5.06
CA LEU A 93 12.34 -0.84 6.49
C LEU A 93 12.42 -2.14 7.32
N THR A 94 11.90 -3.25 6.78
CA THR A 94 12.05 -4.60 7.36
C THR A 94 13.53 -5.01 7.44
N HIS A 95 14.33 -4.71 6.42
CA HIS A 95 15.77 -4.96 6.44
C HIS A 95 16.46 -4.18 7.58
N PHE A 96 16.18 -2.89 7.72
CA PHE A 96 16.75 -2.08 8.81
C PHE A 96 16.35 -2.59 10.19
N LYS A 97 15.11 -3.05 10.35
CA LYS A 97 14.58 -3.60 11.61
C LYS A 97 15.07 -5.03 11.90
N LYS A 98 15.83 -5.65 10.99
CA LYS A 98 16.23 -7.07 11.07
C LYS A 98 15.01 -8.01 11.14
N GLY A 99 13.98 -7.70 10.37
CA GLY A 99 12.81 -8.56 10.19
C GLY A 99 13.04 -9.63 9.12
N ASN A 100 12.01 -10.40 8.83
CA ASN A 100 12.01 -11.48 7.84
C ASN A 100 11.77 -10.90 6.42
N ILE A 101 12.86 -10.62 5.68
CA ILE A 101 12.80 -10.06 4.33
C ILE A 101 12.06 -10.98 3.34
N PRO A 102 12.31 -12.31 3.30
CA PRO A 102 11.52 -13.23 2.47
C PRO A 102 10.01 -13.12 2.72
N LEU A 103 9.59 -13.02 3.98
CA LEU A 103 8.18 -12.84 4.34
C LEU A 103 7.65 -11.50 3.80
N SER A 104 8.37 -10.39 3.98
CA SER A 104 7.97 -9.07 3.48
C SER A 104 7.77 -9.07 1.96
N VAL A 105 8.77 -9.53 1.20
CA VAL A 105 8.70 -9.60 -0.26
C VAL A 105 7.56 -10.49 -0.73
N THR A 106 7.36 -11.64 -0.09
CA THR A 106 6.29 -12.59 -0.47
C THR A 106 4.90 -12.01 -0.14
N LEU A 107 4.74 -11.36 1.02
CA LEU A 107 3.48 -10.69 1.38
C LEU A 107 3.12 -9.59 0.40
N THR A 108 4.04 -8.63 0.16
CA THR A 108 3.83 -7.55 -0.80
C THR A 108 3.49 -8.11 -2.19
N SER A 109 4.20 -9.15 -2.64
CA SER A 109 3.97 -9.78 -3.94
C SER A 109 2.57 -10.39 -4.04
N ILE A 110 2.19 -11.25 -3.08
CA ILE A 110 0.92 -11.96 -3.11
C ILE A 110 -0.25 -11.00 -2.91
N THR A 111 -0.16 -10.07 -1.94
CA THR A 111 -1.22 -9.08 -1.73
C THR A 111 -1.40 -8.18 -2.94
N SER A 112 -0.33 -7.85 -3.66
CA SER A 112 -0.41 -7.09 -4.90
C SER A 112 -1.06 -7.88 -6.05
N ILE A 113 -0.75 -9.18 -6.19
CA ILE A 113 -1.37 -10.05 -7.21
C ILE A 113 -2.88 -10.14 -6.98
N VAL A 114 -3.30 -10.33 -5.74
CA VAL A 114 -4.73 -10.50 -5.41
C VAL A 114 -5.46 -9.16 -5.25
N SER A 115 -4.74 -8.04 -5.21
CA SER A 115 -5.32 -6.72 -4.93
C SER A 115 -6.43 -6.30 -5.90
N PRO A 116 -6.41 -6.57 -7.21
CA PRO A 116 -7.54 -6.24 -8.08
C PRO A 116 -8.85 -6.88 -7.61
N LEU A 117 -8.78 -8.14 -7.20
CA LEU A 117 -9.95 -8.88 -6.72
C LEU A 117 -10.38 -8.41 -5.32
N THR A 118 -9.44 -8.34 -4.38
CA THR A 118 -9.75 -7.96 -2.99
C THR A 118 -10.20 -6.50 -2.89
N THR A 119 -9.58 -5.59 -3.64
CA THR A 119 -9.99 -4.18 -3.67
C THR A 119 -11.42 -4.04 -4.17
N VAL A 120 -11.77 -4.66 -5.29
CA VAL A 120 -13.13 -4.57 -5.84
C VAL A 120 -14.17 -5.20 -4.92
N ALA A 121 -13.84 -6.34 -4.30
CA ALA A 121 -14.74 -6.97 -3.31
C ALA A 121 -15.01 -6.05 -2.10
N TRP A 122 -13.96 -5.44 -1.54
CA TRP A 122 -14.11 -4.48 -0.44
C TRP A 122 -14.79 -3.18 -0.86
N LEU A 123 -14.49 -2.65 -2.06
CA LEU A 123 -15.21 -1.48 -2.60
C LEU A 123 -16.71 -1.73 -2.69
N GLY A 124 -17.12 -2.94 -3.12
CA GLY A 124 -18.53 -3.32 -3.12
C GLY A 124 -19.15 -3.30 -1.74
N LEU A 125 -18.44 -3.80 -0.72
CA LEU A 125 -18.91 -3.76 0.68
C LEU A 125 -18.93 -2.34 1.23
N ILE A 126 -17.94 -1.52 0.93
CA ILE A 126 -17.83 -0.12 1.39
C ILE A 126 -18.93 0.72 0.75
N SER A 127 -19.21 0.57 -0.54
CA SER A 127 -20.26 1.35 -1.23
C SER A 127 -21.64 1.08 -0.65
N VAL A 128 -21.95 -0.17 -0.32
CA VAL A 128 -23.22 -0.53 0.33
C VAL A 128 -23.33 0.06 1.74
N ASN A 129 -22.23 0.11 2.50
CA ASN A 129 -22.27 0.52 3.91
C ASN A 129 -22.15 2.04 4.11
N LEU A 130 -21.58 2.77 3.17
CA LEU A 130 -21.29 4.19 3.33
C LEU A 130 -22.13 5.12 2.46
N ASP A 131 -22.84 4.61 1.45
CA ASP A 131 -23.67 5.39 0.49
C ASP A 131 -22.99 6.67 -0.02
N LYS A 132 -21.65 6.66 -0.09
CA LYS A 132 -20.86 7.88 -0.30
C LYS A 132 -20.29 8.00 -1.71
N PHE A 133 -20.24 6.92 -2.48
CA PHE A 133 -19.71 6.94 -3.83
C PHE A 133 -20.25 5.79 -4.68
N GLU A 134 -20.36 6.07 -5.96
CA GLU A 134 -20.64 5.06 -6.99
C GLU A 134 -19.36 4.75 -7.75
N PHE A 135 -19.13 3.48 -8.06
CA PHE A 135 -18.01 3.06 -8.89
C PHE A 135 -18.44 1.94 -9.84
N ASN A 136 -17.78 1.89 -10.99
CA ASN A 136 -18.00 0.80 -11.94
C ASN A 136 -17.10 -0.38 -11.60
N ILE A 137 -17.69 -1.45 -11.04
CA ILE A 137 -16.98 -2.65 -10.61
C ILE A 137 -16.11 -3.22 -11.74
N THR A 138 -16.71 -3.43 -12.92
CA THR A 138 -16.01 -4.04 -14.06
C THR A 138 -14.87 -3.16 -14.56
N GLN A 139 -15.10 -1.87 -14.71
CA GLN A 139 -14.07 -0.93 -15.16
C GLN A 139 -12.92 -0.86 -14.16
N THR A 140 -13.22 -0.71 -12.86
CA THR A 140 -12.20 -0.65 -11.81
C THR A 140 -11.39 -1.94 -11.76
N PHE A 141 -12.04 -3.10 -11.84
CA PHE A 141 -11.35 -4.40 -11.89
C PHE A 141 -10.39 -4.50 -13.08
N ILE A 142 -10.86 -4.18 -14.28
CA ILE A 142 -10.04 -4.22 -15.49
C ILE A 142 -8.83 -3.27 -15.37
N GLN A 143 -9.05 -2.05 -14.89
CA GLN A 143 -7.96 -1.08 -14.69
C GLN A 143 -6.91 -1.59 -13.70
N LEU A 144 -7.32 -2.17 -12.57
CA LEU A 144 -6.40 -2.75 -11.61
C LEU A 144 -5.66 -3.98 -12.15
N VAL A 145 -6.34 -4.83 -12.92
CA VAL A 145 -5.70 -5.97 -13.59
C VAL A 145 -4.64 -5.50 -14.59
N LEU A 146 -4.95 -4.49 -15.40
CA LEU A 146 -4.02 -3.96 -16.41
C LEU A 146 -2.83 -3.21 -15.77
N LEU A 147 -3.06 -2.49 -14.68
CA LEU A 147 -2.02 -1.66 -14.05
C LEU A 147 -1.15 -2.45 -13.05
N ILE A 148 -1.68 -3.49 -12.42
CA ILE A 148 -1.02 -4.20 -11.31
C ILE A 148 -0.74 -5.65 -11.70
N PHE A 149 -1.79 -6.45 -11.91
CA PHE A 149 -1.64 -7.89 -12.08
C PHE A 149 -0.87 -8.26 -13.34
N LEU A 150 -1.25 -7.71 -14.49
CA LEU A 150 -0.63 -8.06 -15.78
C LEU A 150 0.87 -7.70 -15.83
N PRO A 151 1.31 -6.48 -15.47
CA PRO A 151 2.74 -6.16 -15.43
C PRO A 151 3.51 -7.04 -14.45
N TYR A 152 2.95 -7.30 -13.27
CA TYR A 152 3.56 -8.21 -12.32
C TYR A 152 3.75 -9.61 -12.88
N ALA A 153 2.69 -10.19 -13.47
CA ALA A 153 2.73 -11.52 -14.07
C ALA A 153 3.77 -11.63 -15.19
N VAL A 154 3.87 -10.59 -16.04
CA VAL A 154 4.92 -10.51 -17.07
C VAL A 154 6.30 -10.47 -16.43
N GLY A 155 6.53 -9.63 -15.42
CA GLY A 155 7.81 -9.55 -14.71
C GLY A 155 8.20 -10.87 -14.06
N TYR A 156 7.28 -11.52 -13.37
CA TYR A 156 7.50 -12.85 -12.76
C TYR A 156 7.84 -13.92 -13.81
N PHE A 157 7.09 -13.97 -14.91
CA PHE A 157 7.33 -14.93 -16.00
C PHE A 157 8.72 -14.72 -16.64
N VAL A 158 9.10 -13.48 -16.87
CA VAL A 158 10.41 -13.13 -17.46
C VAL A 158 11.55 -13.56 -16.52
N ASN A 159 11.41 -13.35 -15.20
CA ASN A 159 12.36 -13.83 -14.19
C ASN A 159 12.40 -15.37 -14.15
N TYR A 160 11.25 -16.01 -14.11
CA TYR A 160 11.13 -17.47 -14.09
C TYR A 160 11.81 -18.16 -15.29
N ARG A 161 11.76 -17.54 -16.47
CA ARG A 161 12.43 -18.02 -17.69
C ARG A 161 13.94 -17.73 -17.71
N GLY A 162 14.47 -17.01 -16.74
CA GLY A 162 15.91 -16.72 -16.66
C GLY A 162 16.45 -15.89 -17.83
N LEU A 163 15.62 -15.02 -18.43
CA LEU A 163 16.03 -14.22 -19.58
C LEU A 163 17.12 -13.23 -19.16
N SER A 164 18.31 -13.34 -19.78
CA SER A 164 19.52 -12.58 -19.43
C SER A 164 19.36 -11.05 -19.46
N PHE A 165 18.40 -10.56 -20.22
CA PHE A 165 18.06 -9.14 -20.28
C PHE A 165 17.59 -8.59 -18.92
N VAL A 166 16.93 -9.42 -18.11
CA VAL A 166 16.41 -9.04 -16.78
C VAL A 166 17.55 -8.75 -15.82
N ASN A 167 18.56 -9.59 -15.77
CA ASN A 167 19.70 -9.43 -14.87
C ASN A 167 20.50 -8.14 -15.17
N LYS A 168 20.54 -7.72 -16.43
CA LYS A 168 21.25 -6.51 -16.87
C LYS A 168 20.47 -5.22 -16.64
N SER A 169 19.14 -5.26 -16.79
CA SER A 169 18.23 -4.11 -16.58
C SER A 169 17.75 -3.98 -15.14
N SER A 170 17.76 -5.05 -14.34
CA SER A 170 17.26 -5.08 -12.97
C SER A 170 17.89 -4.03 -12.06
N ASN A 171 19.21 -3.89 -12.08
CA ASN A 171 19.92 -2.88 -11.26
C ASN A 171 19.60 -1.44 -11.68
N PHE A 172 19.40 -1.21 -12.98
CA PHE A 172 19.02 0.10 -13.49
C PHE A 172 17.58 0.44 -13.10
N LEU A 173 16.64 -0.49 -13.31
CA LEU A 173 15.24 -0.31 -12.91
C LEU A 173 15.10 -0.12 -11.41
N ASP A 174 15.83 -0.88 -10.59
CA ASP A 174 15.82 -0.72 -9.12
C ASP A 174 16.21 0.71 -8.70
N LYS A 175 17.31 1.22 -9.27
CA LYS A 175 17.78 2.58 -8.99
C LYS A 175 16.79 3.63 -9.49
N LEU A 176 16.26 3.45 -10.71
CA LEU A 176 15.28 4.37 -11.29
C LEU A 176 14.00 4.44 -10.47
N LEU A 177 13.46 3.28 -10.05
CA LEU A 177 12.23 3.22 -9.27
C LEU A 177 12.42 3.74 -7.85
N LYS A 178 13.54 3.46 -7.21
CA LYS A 178 13.88 4.06 -5.91
C LYS A 178 13.99 5.59 -6.01
N LEU A 179 14.65 6.08 -7.06
CA LEU A 179 14.73 7.52 -7.32
C LEU A 179 13.34 8.10 -7.61
N TYR A 180 12.52 7.43 -8.41
CA TYR A 180 11.16 7.86 -8.69
C TYR A 180 10.31 7.95 -7.41
N VAL A 181 10.31 6.90 -6.57
CA VAL A 181 9.57 6.91 -5.29
C VAL A 181 10.08 8.02 -4.39
N LEU A 182 11.41 8.23 -4.33
CA LEU A 182 11.99 9.35 -3.59
C LEU A 182 11.49 10.69 -4.12
N VAL A 183 11.52 10.90 -5.43
CA VAL A 183 11.08 12.15 -6.08
C VAL A 183 9.62 12.41 -5.75
N ILE A 184 8.71 11.45 -5.98
CA ILE A 184 7.28 11.66 -5.71
C ILE A 184 6.96 11.88 -4.23
N THR A 185 7.80 11.34 -3.32
CA THR A 185 7.67 11.56 -1.87
C THR A 185 7.84 13.04 -1.49
N PHE A 186 8.61 13.80 -2.26
CA PHE A 186 8.83 15.22 -2.01
C PHE A 186 8.03 16.12 -2.95
N THR A 187 7.96 15.77 -4.25
CA THR A 187 7.28 16.64 -5.23
C THR A 187 5.77 16.66 -5.03
N GLY A 188 5.13 15.52 -4.73
CA GLY A 188 3.70 15.46 -4.48
C GLY A 188 3.25 16.35 -3.32
N PRO A 189 3.85 16.24 -2.12
CA PRO A 189 3.59 17.16 -1.01
C PRO A 189 3.90 18.61 -1.32
N PHE A 190 4.94 18.89 -2.11
CA PHE A 190 5.28 20.25 -2.49
C PHE A 190 4.24 20.87 -3.43
N GLU A 191 3.81 20.14 -4.44
CA GLU A 191 2.76 20.58 -5.39
C GLU A 191 1.40 20.79 -4.71
N LEU A 192 1.09 19.95 -3.71
CA LEU A 192 -0.20 19.96 -3.00
C LEU A 192 -0.10 20.55 -1.59
N ARG A 193 0.92 21.38 -1.32
CA ARG A 193 1.18 21.91 0.03
C ARG A 193 -0.01 22.64 0.64
N ASP A 194 -0.71 23.47 -0.15
CA ASP A 194 -1.80 24.29 0.36
C ASP A 194 -3.00 23.43 0.81
N PRO A 195 -3.52 22.49 0.01
CA PRO A 195 -4.54 21.56 0.49
C PRO A 195 -4.03 20.65 1.62
N LEU A 196 -2.74 20.23 1.63
CA LEU A 196 -2.21 19.43 2.72
C LEU A 196 -2.20 20.19 4.04
N ILE A 197 -1.79 21.46 4.05
CA ILE A 197 -1.83 22.32 5.25
C ILE A 197 -3.28 22.55 5.68
N LYS A 198 -4.16 22.89 4.74
CA LYS A 198 -5.57 23.15 5.01
C LYS A 198 -6.28 21.97 5.68
N TYR A 199 -6.01 20.76 5.20
CA TYR A 199 -6.72 19.53 5.64
C TYR A 199 -5.91 18.69 6.63
N PHE A 200 -4.77 19.18 7.11
CA PHE A 200 -3.92 18.44 8.03
C PHE A 200 -4.63 18.11 9.35
N SER A 201 -5.31 19.09 9.95
CA SER A 201 -6.05 18.91 11.20
C SER A 201 -7.17 17.87 11.10
N ASP A 202 -7.87 17.84 9.97
CA ASP A 202 -8.96 16.88 9.73
C ASP A 202 -8.46 15.46 9.49
N SER A 203 -7.26 15.35 8.93
CA SER A 203 -6.64 14.06 8.59
C SER A 203 -5.88 13.43 9.75
N ILE A 204 -5.16 14.24 10.55
CA ILE A 204 -4.17 13.72 11.50
C ILE A 204 -4.78 12.80 12.56
N LEU A 205 -5.98 13.12 13.03
CA LEU A 205 -6.68 12.29 14.01
C LEU A 205 -6.98 10.89 13.46
N LEU A 206 -7.45 10.80 12.21
CA LEU A 206 -7.72 9.51 11.56
C LEU A 206 -6.44 8.74 11.32
N VAL A 207 -5.37 9.41 10.85
CA VAL A 207 -4.07 8.77 10.61
C VAL A 207 -3.49 8.22 11.91
N VAL A 208 -3.45 9.00 12.97
CA VAL A 208 -2.92 8.56 14.27
C VAL A 208 -3.78 7.43 14.84
N SER A 209 -5.11 7.55 14.77
CA SER A 209 -6.04 6.49 15.21
C SER A 209 -5.80 5.19 14.44
N SER A 210 -5.57 5.25 13.12
CA SER A 210 -5.30 4.07 12.31
C SER A 210 -3.96 3.43 12.68
N ILE A 211 -2.89 4.21 12.83
CA ILE A 211 -1.56 3.71 13.22
C ILE A 211 -1.61 3.02 14.58
N ILE A 212 -2.24 3.66 15.57
CA ILE A 212 -2.40 3.09 16.92
C ILE A 212 -3.23 1.82 16.86
N SER A 213 -4.34 1.81 16.14
CA SER A 213 -5.22 0.64 16.03
C SER A 213 -4.52 -0.52 15.33
N ILE A 214 -3.81 -0.26 14.22
CA ILE A 214 -3.00 -1.27 13.53
C ILE A 214 -1.96 -1.86 14.48
N TYR A 215 -1.21 -1.01 15.17
CA TYR A 215 -0.20 -1.43 16.14
C TYR A 215 -0.79 -2.33 17.23
N LEU A 216 -1.87 -1.89 17.88
CA LEU A 216 -2.49 -2.63 18.97
C LEU A 216 -3.08 -3.96 18.51
N ILE A 217 -3.86 -3.96 17.43
CA ILE A 217 -4.49 -5.17 16.91
C ILE A 217 -3.42 -6.17 16.45
N GLN A 218 -2.41 -5.70 15.72
CA GLN A 218 -1.33 -6.56 15.24
C GLN A 218 -0.54 -7.15 16.40
N LYS A 219 -0.15 -6.35 17.42
CA LYS A 219 0.60 -6.83 18.58
C LYS A 219 -0.19 -7.82 19.45
N LEU A 220 -1.47 -7.56 19.67
CA LEU A 220 -2.33 -8.45 20.42
C LEU A 220 -2.55 -9.77 19.67
N SER A 221 -2.92 -9.70 18.40
CA SER A 221 -3.20 -10.90 17.60
C SER A 221 -1.95 -11.74 17.31
N SER A 222 -0.80 -11.10 17.02
CA SER A 222 0.47 -11.83 16.81
C SER A 222 0.93 -12.58 18.06
N LYS A 223 0.72 -11.97 19.25
CA LYS A 223 1.01 -12.63 20.53
C LYS A 223 0.10 -13.85 20.77
N LEU A 224 -1.20 -13.73 20.46
CA LEU A 224 -2.16 -14.84 20.57
C LEU A 224 -1.80 -15.97 19.61
N VAL A 225 -1.41 -15.64 18.40
CA VAL A 225 -0.99 -16.60 17.38
C VAL A 225 0.44 -17.11 17.64
N LYS A 226 1.20 -16.53 18.56
CA LYS A 226 2.60 -16.85 18.87
C LYS A 226 3.51 -16.73 17.64
N ILE A 227 3.48 -15.58 16.99
CA ILE A 227 4.35 -15.22 15.86
C ILE A 227 5.77 -14.92 16.39
N SER A 228 6.80 -15.25 15.61
CA SER A 228 8.20 -14.94 15.96
C SER A 228 8.42 -13.41 16.01
N LYS A 229 9.45 -12.97 16.75
CA LYS A 229 9.73 -11.52 16.86
C LYS A 229 10.07 -10.87 15.52
N ASP A 230 10.79 -11.58 14.65
CA ASP A 230 11.23 -11.05 13.37
C ASP A 230 10.07 -10.97 12.37
N ASP A 231 9.19 -11.98 12.39
CA ASP A 231 7.96 -11.99 11.59
C ASP A 231 6.96 -10.94 12.09
N ASP A 232 6.81 -10.80 13.41
CA ASP A 232 5.95 -9.80 14.04
C ASP A 232 6.36 -8.37 13.65
N ARG A 233 7.67 -8.07 13.63
CA ARG A 233 8.20 -6.78 13.15
C ARG A 233 7.89 -6.58 11.67
N THR A 234 8.08 -7.61 10.87
CA THR A 234 7.82 -7.60 9.42
C THR A 234 6.36 -7.32 9.14
N ILE A 235 5.45 -8.05 9.76
CA ILE A 235 4.00 -7.91 9.56
C ILE A 235 3.52 -6.52 10.01
N LEU A 236 4.06 -5.98 11.11
CA LEU A 236 3.74 -4.64 11.55
C LEU A 236 4.18 -3.57 10.53
N ILE A 237 5.39 -3.69 10.00
CA ILE A 237 5.91 -2.75 8.99
C ILE A 237 5.07 -2.83 7.71
N GLU A 238 4.75 -4.04 7.23
CA GLU A 238 3.88 -4.25 6.07
C GLU A 238 2.49 -3.64 6.27
N ALA A 239 1.91 -3.84 7.45
CA ALA A 239 0.58 -3.33 7.77
C ALA A 239 0.51 -1.81 7.88
N LEU A 240 1.58 -1.16 8.37
CA LEU A 240 1.66 0.30 8.47
C LEU A 240 2.01 0.94 7.12
N CYS A 241 2.95 0.35 6.37
CA CYS A 241 3.44 0.89 5.10
C CYS A 241 2.56 0.44 3.94
N GLN A 242 1.40 1.05 3.78
CA GLN A 242 0.53 0.79 2.63
C GLN A 242 1.21 1.22 1.31
N ASN A 243 0.80 0.63 0.19
CA ASN A 243 1.34 0.95 -1.12
C ASN A 243 0.87 2.33 -1.58
N PHE A 244 1.64 3.35 -1.26
CA PHE A 244 1.32 4.74 -1.56
C PHE A 244 1.01 5.01 -3.05
N PRO A 245 1.81 4.54 -4.04
CA PRO A 245 1.44 4.65 -5.44
C PRO A 245 0.07 4.06 -5.78
N ILE A 246 -0.30 2.90 -5.20
CA ILE A 246 -1.64 2.31 -5.42
C ILE A 246 -2.74 3.19 -4.82
N VAL A 247 -2.53 3.72 -3.62
CA VAL A 247 -3.49 4.63 -2.98
C VAL A 247 -3.78 5.83 -3.88
N LEU A 248 -2.74 6.45 -4.44
CA LEU A 248 -2.90 7.59 -5.35
C LEU A 248 -3.55 7.17 -6.68
N THR A 249 -3.22 5.99 -7.21
CA THR A 249 -3.89 5.46 -8.41
C THR A 249 -5.37 5.20 -8.17
N LEU A 250 -5.73 4.62 -7.03
CA LEU A 250 -7.13 4.40 -6.66
C LEU A 250 -7.88 5.73 -6.51
N SER A 251 -7.27 6.78 -5.96
CA SER A 251 -7.90 8.09 -5.85
C SER A 251 -8.27 8.66 -7.23
N ILE A 252 -7.44 8.41 -8.24
CA ILE A 252 -7.69 8.82 -9.63
C ILE A 252 -8.77 7.95 -10.27
N ILE A 253 -8.65 6.62 -10.17
CA ILE A 253 -9.60 5.67 -10.75
C ILE A 253 -11.01 5.87 -10.20
N LEU A 254 -11.14 6.09 -8.89
CA LEU A 254 -12.41 6.27 -8.20
C LEU A 254 -12.90 7.72 -8.22
N ASN A 255 -12.09 8.65 -8.76
CA ASN A 255 -12.36 10.08 -8.79
C ASN A 255 -12.67 10.65 -7.38
N ILE A 256 -11.84 10.26 -6.39
CA ILE A 256 -11.93 10.69 -4.99
C ILE A 256 -10.69 11.51 -4.64
N PRO A 257 -10.70 12.83 -4.90
CA PRO A 257 -9.54 13.70 -4.67
C PRO A 257 -9.12 13.77 -3.19
N GLU A 258 -10.06 13.63 -2.26
CA GLU A 258 -9.81 13.58 -0.82
C GLU A 258 -8.88 12.41 -0.44
N MET A 259 -9.01 11.27 -1.14
CA MET A 259 -8.16 10.11 -0.91
C MET A 259 -6.69 10.39 -1.26
N ALA A 260 -6.41 11.21 -2.26
CA ALA A 260 -5.04 11.60 -2.60
C ALA A 260 -4.41 12.43 -1.47
N ILE A 261 -5.12 13.45 -0.98
CA ILE A 261 -4.65 14.31 0.12
C ILE A 261 -4.45 13.49 1.40
N PHE A 262 -5.46 12.71 1.78
CA PHE A 262 -5.37 11.84 2.96
C PHE A 262 -4.24 10.81 2.83
N GLY A 263 -4.11 10.19 1.65
CA GLY A 263 -3.05 9.22 1.37
C GLY A 263 -1.65 9.79 1.50
N ILE A 264 -1.42 11.03 1.04
CA ILE A 264 -0.14 11.73 1.21
C ILE A 264 0.14 11.98 2.71
N ILE A 265 -0.83 12.50 3.46
CA ILE A 265 -0.68 12.76 4.90
C ILE A 265 -0.43 11.43 5.64
N TYR A 266 -1.22 10.40 5.35
CA TYR A 266 -1.03 9.05 5.91
C TYR A 266 0.39 8.54 5.66
N TYR A 267 0.86 8.62 4.43
CA TYR A 267 2.20 8.15 4.03
C TYR A 267 3.31 8.91 4.77
N LEU A 268 3.25 10.24 4.79
CA LEU A 268 4.27 11.06 5.46
C LEU A 268 4.31 10.81 6.98
N VAL A 269 3.15 10.78 7.63
CA VAL A 269 3.07 10.51 9.09
C VAL A 269 3.52 9.09 9.41
N THR A 270 3.15 8.12 8.58
CA THR A 270 3.60 6.74 8.76
C THR A 270 5.12 6.63 8.60
N LEU A 271 5.74 7.32 7.65
CA LEU A 271 7.20 7.35 7.53
C LEU A 271 7.87 7.96 8.76
N LEU A 272 7.32 9.04 9.31
CA LEU A 272 7.84 9.65 10.54
C LEU A 272 7.80 8.70 11.76
N VAL A 273 6.89 7.74 11.76
CA VAL A 273 6.77 6.71 12.82
C VAL A 273 7.63 5.49 12.52
N VAL A 274 7.52 4.94 11.29
CA VAL A 274 8.11 3.64 10.96
C VAL A 274 9.60 3.73 10.67
N VAL A 275 10.10 4.84 10.10
CA VAL A 275 11.53 5.01 9.86
C VAL A 275 12.33 5.00 11.17
N PRO A 276 12.03 5.84 12.19
CA PRO A 276 12.70 5.75 13.48
C PRO A 276 12.55 4.38 14.14
N PHE A 277 11.33 3.81 14.11
CA PHE A 277 11.09 2.46 14.61
C PHE A 277 12.01 1.42 13.96
N SER A 278 12.24 1.52 12.66
CA SER A 278 13.07 0.57 11.91
C SER A 278 14.57 0.74 12.19
N LEU A 279 15.01 1.95 12.53
CA LEU A 279 16.41 2.26 12.83
C LEU A 279 16.81 1.94 14.27
N ILE A 280 15.86 1.91 15.22
CA ILE A 280 16.14 1.55 16.60
C ILE A 280 16.44 0.03 16.66
N ARG A 281 17.69 -0.28 16.95
CA ARG A 281 18.17 -1.66 17.14
C ARG A 281 17.85 -2.10 18.59
N ASN A 282 16.84 -2.95 18.74
CA ASN A 282 16.60 -3.69 19.99
C ASN A 282 16.96 -5.15 19.79
#